data_aac13a0ecb26a95d83715d4a01d50e91
#
_entry.id   aac13a0ecb26a95d83715d4a01d50e91
#
_cell.length_a   1.000
_cell.length_b   1.000
_cell.length_c   1.000
_cell.angle_alpha   90.00
_cell.angle_beta   90.00
_cell.angle_gamma   90.00
#
_symmetry.space_group_name_H-M   'P 1'
#
loop_
_entity.id
_entity.type
_entity.pdbx_description
1 polymer ?
#
loop_
_entity_poly.entity_id
_entity_poly.type
_entity_poly.pdbx_seq_one_letter_code
_entity_poly.pdbx_strand_id
1 'polypeptide(L)'
;MKCDKKGLLLYAVTDRSWLNGETLYSQVEKALQGGATFIQLREKNLDQDHFMEEALELKKLCAAYHVPFVINDNVEIAAKMDADGVHVGQSDMEAGDVRAKLGPDKIIGVSAQTVEQAILAEQRGADSVSYTHLTLPTKRI
;
A
#
# COMPACT_ATOMS: atom_id res chain seq x y z
N MET A 1 -2.39 9.66 9.56
CA MET A 1 -2.95 10.23 8.29
C MET A 1 -4.15 9.40 7.88
N LYS A 2 -5.28 10.04 7.65
CA LYS A 2 -6.43 9.34 7.09
C LYS A 2 -6.30 9.22 5.57
N CYS A 3 -6.89 8.17 5.02
CA CYS A 3 -6.94 7.99 3.58
C CYS A 3 -7.89 9.01 2.95
N ASP A 4 -7.37 9.85 2.07
CA ASP A 4 -8.15 10.78 1.28
C ASP A 4 -8.37 10.17 -0.11
N LYS A 5 -9.61 10.21 -0.61
CA LYS A 5 -9.94 9.70 -1.95
C LYS A 5 -9.10 10.35 -3.04
N LYS A 6 -8.74 11.61 -2.89
CA LYS A 6 -7.86 12.32 -3.84
C LYS A 6 -6.46 11.72 -3.88
N GLY A 7 -5.98 11.17 -2.77
CA GLY A 7 -4.70 10.47 -2.71
C GLY A 7 -4.69 9.17 -3.51
N LEU A 8 -5.84 8.58 -3.79
CA LEU A 8 -5.95 7.34 -4.56
C LEU A 8 -6.01 7.57 -6.09
N LEU A 9 -5.85 8.79 -6.55
CA LEU A 9 -5.97 9.13 -7.98
C LEU A 9 -4.97 8.38 -8.85
N LEU A 10 -3.70 8.31 -8.42
CA LEU A 10 -2.66 7.56 -9.12
C LEU A 10 -1.81 6.80 -8.09
N TYR A 11 -2.17 5.57 -7.89
CA TYR A 11 -1.60 4.68 -6.87
C TYR A 11 -0.52 3.79 -7.51
N ALA A 12 0.73 3.99 -7.16
CA ALA A 12 1.85 3.21 -7.67
C ALA A 12 2.28 2.15 -6.66
N VAL A 13 2.44 0.92 -7.13
CA VAL A 13 2.95 -0.22 -6.35
C VAL A 13 4.30 -0.61 -6.92
N THR A 14 5.32 -0.73 -6.07
CA THR A 14 6.66 -1.10 -6.52
C THR A 14 6.74 -2.57 -6.93
N ASP A 15 7.59 -2.86 -7.92
CA ASP A 15 7.89 -4.23 -8.33
C ASP A 15 9.33 -4.28 -8.88
N ARG A 16 10.19 -5.06 -8.22
CA ARG A 16 11.59 -5.21 -8.63
C ARG A 16 11.76 -5.85 -10.00
N SER A 17 10.76 -6.56 -10.49
CA SER A 17 10.80 -7.20 -11.81
C SER A 17 10.96 -6.19 -12.95
N TRP A 18 10.60 -4.94 -12.74
CA TRP A 18 10.58 -3.89 -13.76
C TRP A 18 11.71 -2.86 -13.62
N LEU A 19 12.75 -3.16 -12.83
CA LEU A 19 13.81 -2.17 -12.55
C LEU A 19 14.72 -1.90 -13.77
N ASN A 20 14.96 -2.86 -14.64
CA ASN A 20 15.79 -2.69 -15.83
C ASN A 20 17.15 -2.01 -15.54
N GLY A 21 17.81 -2.39 -14.43
CA GLY A 21 19.08 -1.81 -14.01
C GLY A 21 19.00 -0.56 -13.17
N GLU A 22 17.81 0.02 -12.99
CA GLU A 22 17.61 1.16 -12.09
C GLU A 22 17.42 0.69 -10.64
N THR A 23 17.57 1.62 -9.70
CA THR A 23 17.23 1.36 -8.30
C THR A 23 15.73 1.56 -8.08
N LEU A 24 15.19 0.90 -7.06
CA LEU A 24 13.79 1.11 -6.68
C LEU A 24 13.53 2.57 -6.28
N TYR A 25 14.49 3.18 -5.57
CA TYR A 25 14.44 4.60 -5.20
C TYR A 25 14.27 5.49 -6.43
N SER A 26 15.09 5.27 -7.47
CA SER A 26 15.03 6.04 -8.72
C SER A 26 13.65 5.91 -9.40
N GLN A 27 13.10 4.70 -9.45
CA GLN A 27 11.79 4.48 -10.06
C GLN A 27 10.67 5.16 -9.28
N VAL A 28 10.70 5.08 -7.95
CA VAL A 28 9.70 5.76 -7.10
C VAL A 28 9.81 7.27 -7.28
N GLU A 29 11.03 7.81 -7.31
CA GLU A 29 11.25 9.25 -7.54
C GLU A 29 10.65 9.70 -8.87
N LYS A 30 10.90 8.95 -9.94
CA LYS A 30 10.32 9.24 -11.26
C LYS A 30 8.78 9.15 -11.25
N ALA A 31 8.22 8.17 -10.54
CA ALA A 31 6.77 8.05 -10.40
C ALA A 31 6.18 9.28 -9.69
N LEU A 32 6.83 9.72 -8.62
CA LEU A 32 6.40 10.93 -7.88
C LEU A 32 6.51 12.18 -8.75
N GLN A 33 7.59 12.34 -9.50
CA GLN A 33 7.77 13.44 -10.45
C GLN A 33 6.70 13.41 -11.55
N GLY A 34 6.28 12.22 -11.95
CA GLY A 34 5.23 12.01 -12.95
C GLY A 34 3.80 12.19 -12.44
N GLY A 35 3.62 12.43 -11.14
CA GLY A 35 2.31 12.72 -10.57
C GLY A 35 1.67 11.61 -9.76
N ALA A 36 2.41 10.57 -9.37
CA ALA A 36 1.87 9.55 -8.46
C ALA A 36 1.44 10.19 -7.14
N THR A 37 0.25 9.82 -6.67
CA THR A 37 -0.36 10.41 -5.49
C THR A 37 -0.40 9.47 -4.29
N PHE A 38 0.05 8.23 -4.47
CA PHE A 38 0.08 7.22 -3.43
C PHE A 38 1.13 6.17 -3.78
N ILE A 39 1.97 5.78 -2.83
CA ILE A 39 3.04 4.80 -3.07
C ILE A 39 2.90 3.62 -2.11
N GLN A 40 2.94 2.41 -2.66
CA GLN A 40 3.02 1.18 -1.88
C GLN A 40 4.36 0.49 -2.16
N LEU A 41 5.11 0.22 -1.09
CA LEU A 41 6.32 -0.60 -1.17
C LEU A 41 5.96 -2.08 -1.06
N ARG A 42 6.21 -2.82 -2.12
CA ARG A 42 6.02 -4.27 -2.18
C ARG A 42 7.37 -4.95 -2.33
N GLU A 43 7.77 -5.70 -1.31
CA GLU A 43 9.00 -6.49 -1.27
C GLU A 43 8.68 -7.91 -0.83
N LYS A 44 9.07 -8.91 -1.61
CA LYS A 44 8.75 -10.31 -1.32
C LYS A 44 9.94 -11.12 -0.82
N ASN A 45 11.16 -10.77 -1.24
CA ASN A 45 12.34 -11.60 -1.03
C ASN A 45 13.47 -10.88 -0.28
N LEU A 46 13.23 -9.69 0.23
CA LEU A 46 14.23 -8.91 0.95
C LEU A 46 14.21 -9.28 2.43
N ASP A 47 15.38 -9.39 3.05
CA ASP A 47 15.46 -9.60 4.50
C ASP A 47 14.98 -8.37 5.27
N GLN A 48 14.64 -8.55 6.54
CA GLN A 48 13.97 -7.52 7.33
C GLN A 48 14.81 -6.24 7.48
N ASP A 49 16.13 -6.36 7.65
CA ASP A 49 17.01 -5.21 7.84
C ASP A 49 17.09 -4.36 6.57
N HIS A 50 17.31 -5.00 5.42
CA HIS A 50 17.33 -4.31 4.12
C HIS A 50 15.97 -3.72 3.76
N PHE A 51 14.91 -4.43 4.09
CA PHE A 51 13.54 -3.93 3.89
C PHE A 51 13.32 -2.65 4.70
N MET A 52 13.73 -2.65 5.97
CA MET A 52 13.59 -1.49 6.83
C MET A 52 14.39 -0.29 6.31
N GLU A 53 15.64 -0.50 5.88
CA GLU A 53 16.46 0.57 5.30
C GLU A 53 15.80 1.19 4.06
N GLU A 54 15.37 0.35 3.14
CA GLU A 54 14.71 0.79 1.90
C GLU A 54 13.40 1.52 2.21
N ALA A 55 12.60 0.98 3.13
CA ALA A 55 11.34 1.57 3.52
C ALA A 55 11.54 2.97 4.14
N LEU A 56 12.56 3.15 4.98
CA LEU A 56 12.85 4.45 5.58
C LEU A 56 13.29 5.48 4.54
N GLU A 57 14.10 5.09 3.56
CA GLU A 57 14.50 5.97 2.47
C GLU A 57 13.30 6.42 1.62
N LEU A 58 12.45 5.46 1.25
CA LEU A 58 11.26 5.75 0.45
C LEU A 58 10.24 6.58 1.22
N LYS A 59 10.11 6.35 2.53
CA LYS A 59 9.26 7.18 3.38
C LYS A 59 9.67 8.65 3.33
N LYS A 60 10.96 8.93 3.46
CA LYS A 60 11.49 10.30 3.37
C LYS A 60 11.21 10.93 2.00
N LEU A 61 11.42 10.16 0.95
CA LEU A 61 11.17 10.61 -0.42
C LEU A 61 9.67 10.97 -0.61
N CYS A 62 8.77 10.09 -0.19
CA CYS A 62 7.34 10.34 -0.30
C CYS A 62 6.89 11.53 0.53
N ALA A 63 7.45 11.70 1.72
CA ALA A 63 7.16 12.85 2.58
C ALA A 63 7.54 14.17 1.91
N ALA A 64 8.66 14.21 1.19
CA ALA A 64 9.08 15.40 0.44
C ALA A 64 8.07 15.80 -0.65
N TYR A 65 7.34 14.86 -1.20
CA TYR A 65 6.28 15.09 -2.20
C TYR A 65 4.89 15.18 -1.57
N HIS A 66 4.77 15.08 -0.24
CA HIS A 66 3.48 15.03 0.48
C HIS A 66 2.56 13.90 0.00
N VAL A 67 3.14 12.74 -0.29
CA VAL A 67 2.45 11.56 -0.80
C VAL A 67 2.42 10.48 0.27
N PRO A 68 1.24 9.87 0.54
CA PRO A 68 1.14 8.74 1.47
C PRO A 68 2.00 7.56 1.04
N PHE A 69 2.62 6.91 2.02
CA PHE A 69 3.49 5.76 1.83
C PHE A 69 3.03 4.59 2.70
N VAL A 70 2.71 3.47 2.07
CA VAL A 70 2.25 2.27 2.76
C VAL A 70 3.14 1.07 2.45
N ILE A 71 3.14 0.11 3.37
CA ILE A 71 3.91 -1.14 3.25
C ILE A 71 2.97 -2.27 2.86
N ASN A 72 3.40 -3.09 1.91
CA ASN A 72 2.66 -4.30 1.53
C ASN A 72 2.94 -5.43 2.52
N ASP A 73 1.90 -6.05 3.03
CA ASP A 73 1.87 -7.26 3.87
C ASP A 73 2.52 -7.14 5.26
N ASN A 74 3.64 -6.49 5.41
CA ASN A 74 4.43 -6.51 6.64
C ASN A 74 3.97 -5.45 7.66
N VAL A 75 3.01 -5.83 8.48
CA VAL A 75 2.42 -4.94 9.49
C VAL A 75 3.44 -4.53 10.56
N GLU A 76 4.37 -5.42 10.91
CA GLU A 76 5.40 -5.12 11.91
C GLU A 76 6.35 -4.01 11.44
N ILE A 77 6.83 -4.11 10.21
CA ILE A 77 7.67 -3.06 9.62
C ILE A 77 6.89 -1.75 9.51
N ALA A 78 5.66 -1.80 9.05
CA ALA A 78 4.80 -0.62 8.97
C ALA A 78 4.66 0.08 10.33
N ALA A 79 4.48 -0.69 11.40
CA ALA A 79 4.40 -0.16 12.75
C ALA A 79 5.74 0.42 13.23
N LYS A 80 6.83 -0.32 13.07
CA LYS A 80 8.17 0.08 13.54
C LYS A 80 8.69 1.34 12.87
N MET A 81 8.42 1.50 11.58
CA MET A 81 8.89 2.67 10.83
C MET A 81 7.88 3.81 10.80
N ASP A 82 6.73 3.63 11.43
CA ASP A 82 5.64 4.61 11.43
C ASP A 82 5.23 5.00 10.00
N ALA A 83 4.99 4.00 9.16
CA ALA A 83 4.45 4.23 7.82
C ALA A 83 3.05 4.83 7.89
N ASP A 84 2.59 5.45 6.82
CA ASP A 84 1.23 6.01 6.77
C ASP A 84 0.16 4.91 6.82
N GLY A 85 0.52 3.68 6.48
CA GLY A 85 -0.37 2.55 6.58
C GLY A 85 0.22 1.27 6.00
N VAL A 86 -0.66 0.32 5.76
CA VAL A 86 -0.33 -1.01 5.25
C VAL A 86 -1.40 -1.48 4.26
N HIS A 87 -0.97 -2.31 3.31
CA HIS A 87 -1.88 -2.99 2.39
C HIS A 87 -1.71 -4.50 2.56
N VAL A 88 -2.78 -5.21 2.87
CA VAL A 88 -2.75 -6.66 3.15
C VAL A 88 -3.65 -7.44 2.20
N GLY A 89 -3.28 -8.70 1.94
CA GLY A 89 -4.08 -9.65 1.18
C GLY A 89 -4.95 -10.53 2.07
N GLN A 90 -5.68 -11.47 1.44
CA GLN A 90 -6.61 -12.35 2.16
C GLN A 90 -5.91 -13.38 3.06
N SER A 91 -4.67 -13.74 2.74
CA SER A 91 -3.87 -14.68 3.53
C SER A 91 -3.06 -14.01 4.64
N ASP A 92 -3.11 -12.68 4.71
CA ASP A 92 -2.36 -11.90 5.69
C ASP A 92 -3.22 -11.59 6.92
N MET A 93 -2.69 -10.74 7.80
CA MET A 93 -3.43 -10.31 8.98
C MET A 93 -4.74 -9.62 8.57
N GLU A 94 -5.82 -10.00 9.22
CA GLU A 94 -7.15 -9.44 8.95
C GLU A 94 -7.20 -7.93 9.26
N ALA A 95 -7.98 -7.19 8.47
CA ALA A 95 -8.07 -5.71 8.59
C ALA A 95 -8.43 -5.24 10.01
N GLY A 96 -9.30 -5.93 10.71
CA GLY A 96 -9.65 -5.61 12.09
C GLY A 96 -8.48 -5.73 13.05
N ASP A 97 -7.67 -6.78 12.88
CA ASP A 97 -6.45 -6.99 13.69
C ASP A 97 -5.37 -5.99 13.33
N VAL A 98 -5.24 -5.65 12.05
CA VAL A 98 -4.33 -4.60 11.58
C VAL A 98 -4.72 -3.26 12.21
N ARG A 99 -5.99 -2.93 12.21
CA ARG A 99 -6.52 -1.70 12.81
C ARG A 99 -6.22 -1.64 14.31
N ALA A 100 -6.41 -2.75 15.01
CA ALA A 100 -6.09 -2.85 16.45
C ALA A 100 -4.60 -2.61 16.70
N LYS A 101 -3.73 -3.12 15.83
CA LYS A 101 -2.28 -3.01 15.97
C LYS A 101 -1.75 -1.63 15.59
N LEU A 102 -2.25 -1.03 14.51
CA LEU A 102 -1.74 0.23 13.97
C LEU A 102 -2.46 1.47 14.50
N GLY A 103 -3.68 1.31 14.98
CA GLY A 103 -4.48 2.43 15.49
C GLY A 103 -5.40 3.06 14.45
N PRO A 104 -6.20 4.08 14.88
CA PRO A 104 -7.27 4.64 14.06
C PRO A 104 -6.81 5.56 12.93
N ASP A 105 -5.57 6.07 13.00
CA ASP A 105 -5.10 7.10 12.07
C ASP A 105 -4.30 6.55 10.89
N LYS A 106 -4.04 5.24 10.87
CA LYS A 106 -3.28 4.61 9.79
C LYS A 106 -4.19 4.15 8.67
N ILE A 107 -3.67 4.18 7.45
CA ILE A 107 -4.36 3.73 6.25
C ILE A 107 -4.28 2.22 6.16
N ILE A 108 -5.42 1.56 5.96
CA ILE A 108 -5.48 0.12 5.76
C ILE A 108 -6.12 -0.17 4.41
N GLY A 109 -5.32 -0.77 3.53
CA GLY A 109 -5.79 -1.28 2.25
C GLY A 109 -5.90 -2.80 2.30
N VAL A 110 -6.85 -3.36 1.56
CA VAL A 110 -7.07 -4.81 1.49
C VAL A 110 -7.25 -5.22 0.04
N SER A 111 -6.54 -6.28 -0.37
CA SER A 111 -6.78 -6.93 -1.66
C SER A 111 -7.97 -7.87 -1.54
N ALA A 112 -8.95 -7.74 -2.43
CA ALA A 112 -10.13 -8.58 -2.46
C ALA A 112 -10.29 -9.22 -3.84
N GLN A 113 -10.77 -10.47 -3.86
CA GLN A 113 -11.04 -11.21 -5.09
C GLN A 113 -12.53 -11.40 -5.32
N THR A 114 -13.35 -11.16 -4.31
CA THR A 114 -14.80 -11.28 -4.39
C THR A 114 -15.47 -10.06 -3.78
N VAL A 115 -16.73 -9.84 -4.14
CA VAL A 115 -17.56 -8.76 -3.57
C VAL A 115 -17.70 -8.95 -2.06
N GLU A 116 -17.91 -10.17 -1.61
CA GLU A 116 -18.05 -10.51 -0.18
C GLU A 116 -16.79 -10.13 0.60
N GLN A 117 -15.62 -10.41 0.05
CA GLN A 117 -14.34 -10.03 0.67
C GLN A 117 -14.19 -8.52 0.76
N ALA A 118 -14.62 -7.79 -0.28
CA ALA A 118 -14.56 -6.33 -0.28
C ALA A 118 -15.50 -5.73 0.78
N ILE A 119 -16.72 -6.22 0.88
CA ILE A 119 -17.69 -5.78 1.88
C ILE A 119 -17.15 -6.05 3.29
N LEU A 120 -16.62 -7.25 3.51
CA LEU A 120 -16.07 -7.65 4.80
C LEU A 120 -14.87 -6.77 5.20
N ALA A 121 -13.99 -6.45 4.24
CA ALA A 121 -12.86 -5.56 4.47
C ALA A 121 -13.33 -4.18 4.93
N GLU A 122 -14.34 -3.62 4.27
CA GLU A 122 -14.92 -2.33 4.67
C GLU A 122 -15.50 -2.39 6.09
N GLN A 123 -16.27 -3.42 6.39
CA GLN A 123 -16.86 -3.62 7.72
C GLN A 123 -15.81 -3.75 8.82
N ARG A 124 -14.64 -4.26 8.49
CA ARG A 124 -13.51 -4.43 9.41
C ARG A 124 -12.59 -3.22 9.49
N GLY A 125 -12.93 -2.14 8.82
CA GLY A 125 -12.24 -0.85 8.93
C GLY A 125 -11.19 -0.58 7.87
N ALA A 126 -11.20 -1.28 6.75
CA ALA A 126 -10.35 -0.95 5.62
C ALA A 126 -10.73 0.41 5.01
N ASP A 127 -9.74 1.19 4.63
CA ASP A 127 -9.92 2.49 3.98
C ASP A 127 -9.94 2.37 2.46
N SER A 128 -9.32 1.33 1.92
CA SER A 128 -9.29 1.08 0.47
C SER A 128 -9.30 -0.42 0.20
N VAL A 129 -9.83 -0.76 -0.98
CA VAL A 129 -9.84 -2.14 -1.47
C VAL A 129 -9.29 -2.14 -2.89
N SER A 130 -8.38 -3.07 -3.17
CA SER A 130 -7.92 -3.31 -4.53
C SER A 130 -8.47 -4.64 -5.04
N TYR A 131 -8.75 -4.68 -6.33
CA TYR A 131 -9.26 -5.88 -6.98
C TYR A 131 -8.22 -6.43 -7.95
N THR A 132 -7.97 -7.74 -7.85
CA THR A 132 -7.26 -8.46 -8.90
C THR A 132 -8.23 -9.51 -9.43
N HIS A 133 -8.51 -9.50 -10.71
CA HIS A 133 -9.42 -10.46 -11.37
C HIS A 133 -10.90 -10.42 -10.88
N LEU A 134 -11.38 -9.28 -10.44
CA LEU A 134 -12.79 -9.11 -10.15
C LEU A 134 -13.52 -8.84 -11.46
N THR A 135 -14.40 -9.77 -11.85
CA THR A 135 -15.32 -9.51 -12.94
C THR A 135 -16.47 -8.69 -12.38
N LEU A 136 -16.38 -7.38 -12.55
CA LEU A 136 -17.54 -6.53 -12.28
C LEU A 136 -18.59 -6.77 -13.34
N PRO A 137 -19.88 -6.88 -12.96
CA PRO A 137 -20.92 -6.91 -13.96
C PRO A 137 -20.88 -5.58 -14.73
N THR A 138 -20.36 -5.64 -15.92
CA THR A 138 -20.37 -4.50 -16.84
C THR A 138 -21.77 -4.39 -17.42
N LYS A 139 -22.53 -3.43 -16.93
CA LYS A 139 -23.67 -2.98 -17.71
C LYS A 139 -23.12 -2.20 -18.89
N ARG A 140 -23.30 -2.77 -20.06
CA ARG A 140 -23.18 -2.00 -21.28
C ARG A 140 -24.39 -1.10 -21.38
N ILE A 141 -24.14 0.14 -21.42
CA ILE A 141 -25.13 1.14 -21.72
C ILE A 141 -25.07 1.39 -23.23
#